data_8a9ccf5dbd1c84d3b4cb0bb16c0f18a5
#
_entry.id   8a9ccf5dbd1c84d3b4cb0bb16c0f18a5
#
_cell.length_a   1.000
_cell.length_b   1.000
_cell.length_c   1.000
_cell.angle_alpha   90.00
_cell.angle_beta   90.00
_cell.angle_gamma   90.00
#
_symmetry.space_group_name_H-M   'P 1'
#
loop_
_entity.id
_entity.type
_entity.pdbx_description
1 polymer ?
#
loop_
_entity_poly.entity_id
_entity_poly.type
_entity_poly.pdbx_seq_one_letter_code
_entity_poly.pdbx_strand_id
1 'polypeptide(L)'
;MLYDEVRVEPSDESFLAAADFARESGAEAFVSLGGGSVIDTCNAANLYASYPAEFLAYVNAPIGDGQPVPGPLKPHIAGPTTSGTGSECTGIAIFDLLSMKAKTGIVSRHLRPTLALVDPDCTATLPKNVVAACGFDVLSHALES
;
A
#
# COMPACT_ATOMS: atom_id res chain seq x y z
N MET A 1 -1.93 10.56 -15.13
CA MET A 1 -1.32 11.44 -14.12
C MET A 1 -0.30 10.68 -13.32
N LEU A 2 0.77 11.33 -12.84
CA LEU A 2 1.80 10.74 -12.00
C LEU A 2 1.73 11.36 -10.59
N TYR A 3 1.78 10.51 -9.57
CA TYR A 3 1.97 10.90 -8.17
C TYR A 3 3.30 10.35 -7.70
N ASP A 4 4.25 11.19 -7.36
CA ASP A 4 5.62 10.85 -6.99
C ASP A 4 6.03 11.33 -5.57
N GLU A 5 5.06 11.82 -4.80
CA GLU A 5 5.27 12.29 -3.43
C GLU A 5 5.08 11.18 -2.38
N VAL A 6 5.43 9.93 -2.75
CA VAL A 6 5.28 8.80 -1.83
C VAL A 6 6.35 8.85 -0.74
N ARG A 7 5.91 8.76 0.50
CA ARG A 7 6.79 8.66 1.66
C ARG A 7 7.20 7.21 1.90
N VAL A 8 8.49 6.98 2.12
CA VAL A 8 8.96 5.71 2.69
C VAL A 8 8.43 5.61 4.12
N GLU A 9 7.86 4.47 4.48
CA GLU A 9 7.02 4.30 5.68
C GLU A 9 5.88 5.33 5.67
N PRO A 10 4.80 5.06 4.92
CA PRO A 10 3.70 5.99 4.76
C PRO A 10 3.06 6.37 6.10
N SER A 11 2.53 7.57 6.16
CA SER A 11 1.73 8.03 7.29
C SER A 11 0.26 8.21 6.89
N ASP A 12 -0.60 8.37 7.90
CA ASP A 12 -1.99 8.76 7.70
C ASP A 12 -2.12 10.00 6.81
N GLU A 13 -1.30 11.01 7.05
CA GLU A 13 -1.27 12.24 6.24
C GLU A 13 -0.88 11.98 4.78
N SER A 14 0.15 11.12 4.55
CA SER A 14 0.59 10.80 3.19
C SER A 14 -0.43 9.95 2.42
N PHE A 15 -1.16 9.07 3.11
CA PHE A 15 -2.27 8.32 2.50
C PHE A 15 -3.43 9.24 2.10
N LEU A 16 -3.79 10.19 2.96
CA LEU A 16 -4.83 11.18 2.65
C LEU A 16 -4.45 12.05 1.46
N ALA A 17 -3.21 12.55 1.41
CA ALA A 17 -2.73 13.35 0.29
C ALA A 17 -2.80 12.58 -1.05
N ALA A 18 -2.39 11.31 -1.05
CA ALA A 18 -2.49 10.45 -2.23
C ALA A 18 -3.95 10.15 -2.62
N ALA A 19 -4.85 10.00 -1.64
CA ALA A 19 -6.27 9.79 -1.87
C ALA A 19 -6.94 11.04 -2.47
N ASP A 20 -6.59 12.23 -1.99
CA ASP A 20 -7.07 13.49 -2.54
C ASP A 20 -6.63 13.67 -3.99
N PHE A 21 -5.34 13.46 -4.27
CA PHE A 21 -4.82 13.48 -5.63
C PHE A 21 -5.56 12.49 -6.55
N ALA A 22 -5.78 11.25 -6.09
CA ALA A 22 -6.49 10.23 -6.86
C ALA A 22 -7.93 10.63 -7.16
N ARG A 23 -8.61 11.25 -6.20
CA ARG A 23 -10.00 11.74 -6.34
C ARG A 23 -10.09 12.89 -7.32
N GLU A 24 -9.20 13.89 -7.20
CA GLU A 24 -9.14 15.06 -8.09
C GLU A 24 -8.78 14.65 -9.51
N SER A 25 -7.94 13.64 -9.67
CA SER A 25 -7.54 13.13 -10.99
C SER A 25 -8.65 12.42 -11.74
N GLY A 26 -9.73 11.98 -11.06
CA GLY A 26 -10.77 11.15 -11.65
C GLY A 26 -10.26 9.79 -12.16
N ALA A 27 -9.17 9.26 -11.57
CA ALA A 27 -8.54 8.02 -12.01
C ALA A 27 -9.55 6.84 -12.01
N GLU A 28 -9.59 6.09 -13.10
CA GLU A 28 -10.43 4.88 -13.24
C GLU A 28 -9.61 3.59 -13.11
N ALA A 29 -8.29 3.70 -13.12
CA ALA A 29 -7.36 2.61 -12.91
C ALA A 29 -6.08 3.14 -12.26
N PHE A 30 -5.38 2.28 -11.55
CA PHE A 30 -4.17 2.60 -10.81
C PHE A 30 -3.00 1.74 -11.28
N VAL A 31 -1.83 2.34 -11.31
CA VAL A 31 -0.56 1.63 -11.55
C VAL A 31 0.43 2.10 -10.49
N SER A 32 1.00 1.19 -9.74
CA SER A 32 2.09 1.47 -8.81
C SER A 32 3.37 0.77 -9.25
N LEU A 33 4.47 1.51 -9.26
CA LEU A 33 5.80 0.98 -9.53
C LEU A 33 6.72 1.42 -8.39
N GLY A 34 7.10 0.49 -7.52
CA GLY A 34 7.90 0.81 -6.34
C GLY A 34 7.93 -0.30 -5.30
N GLY A 35 8.48 -0.03 -4.13
CA GLY A 35 8.46 -0.92 -2.99
C GLY A 35 7.09 -0.98 -2.29
N GLY A 36 7.02 -1.70 -1.17
CA GLY A 36 5.78 -1.84 -0.39
C GLY A 36 5.11 -0.51 -0.05
N SER A 37 5.88 0.50 0.34
CA SER A 37 5.34 1.85 0.66
C SER A 37 4.59 2.47 -0.53
N VAL A 38 5.05 2.28 -1.76
CA VAL A 38 4.39 2.80 -2.97
C VAL A 38 3.10 2.04 -3.24
N ILE A 39 3.14 0.71 -3.12
CA ILE A 39 1.98 -0.15 -3.38
C ILE A 39 0.90 0.09 -2.32
N ASP A 40 1.29 0.17 -1.05
CA ASP A 40 0.37 0.44 0.07
C ASP A 40 -0.27 1.83 -0.04
N THR A 41 0.51 2.86 -0.42
CA THR A 41 -0.03 4.20 -0.69
C THR A 41 -1.04 4.18 -1.84
N CYS A 42 -0.73 3.46 -2.91
CA CYS A 42 -1.64 3.31 -4.05
C CYS A 42 -2.93 2.56 -3.66
N ASN A 43 -2.82 1.49 -2.86
CA ASN A 43 -3.97 0.76 -2.33
C ASN A 43 -4.88 1.67 -1.48
N ALA A 44 -4.29 2.45 -0.57
CA ALA A 44 -5.03 3.40 0.25
C ALA A 44 -5.67 4.51 -0.59
N ALA A 45 -4.93 5.08 -1.54
CA ALA A 45 -5.45 6.10 -2.45
C ALA A 45 -6.65 5.58 -3.26
N ASN A 46 -6.56 4.36 -3.80
CA ASN A 46 -7.66 3.71 -4.51
C ASN A 46 -8.88 3.50 -3.59
N LEU A 47 -8.66 3.05 -2.36
CA LEU A 47 -9.72 2.83 -1.39
C LEU A 47 -10.49 4.13 -1.09
N TYR A 48 -9.79 5.15 -0.62
CA TYR A 48 -10.44 6.41 -0.20
C TYR A 48 -10.95 7.26 -1.38
N ALA A 49 -10.39 7.10 -2.58
CA ALA A 49 -10.97 7.69 -3.78
C ALA A 49 -12.23 6.98 -4.26
N SER A 50 -12.34 5.65 -4.06
CA SER A 50 -13.50 4.85 -4.45
C SER A 50 -14.63 4.89 -3.41
N TYR A 51 -14.28 4.88 -2.13
CA TYR A 51 -15.21 4.86 -1.00
C TYR A 51 -14.77 5.88 0.06
N PRO A 52 -15.06 7.19 -0.18
CA PRO A 52 -14.70 8.24 0.77
C PRO A 52 -15.35 8.00 2.14
N ALA A 53 -14.54 8.09 3.19
CA ALA A 53 -14.96 7.96 4.57
C ALA A 53 -13.98 8.71 5.48
N GLU A 54 -14.31 8.82 6.78
CA GLU A 54 -13.33 9.24 7.78
C GLU A 54 -12.15 8.27 7.79
N PHE A 55 -10.92 8.79 7.97
CA PHE A 55 -9.71 7.99 7.78
C PHE A 55 -9.70 6.72 8.63
N LEU A 56 -10.10 6.81 9.89
CA LEU A 56 -10.08 5.66 10.79
C LEU A 56 -11.20 4.63 10.53
N ALA A 57 -12.16 4.93 9.66
CA ALA A 57 -13.28 4.03 9.39
C ALA A 57 -12.84 2.63 8.93
N TYR A 58 -11.89 2.55 8.01
CA TYR A 58 -11.39 1.28 7.47
C TYR A 58 -10.14 0.74 8.18
N VAL A 59 -9.53 1.54 9.06
CA VAL A 59 -8.33 1.14 9.80
C VAL A 59 -8.67 0.04 10.81
N ASN A 60 -7.78 -0.92 10.95
CA ASN A 60 -7.99 -2.08 11.82
C ASN A 60 -8.23 -1.70 13.28
N ALA A 61 -9.17 -2.38 13.92
CA ALA A 61 -9.36 -2.33 15.36
C ALA A 61 -8.08 -2.85 16.09
N PRO A 62 -7.78 -2.36 17.28
CA PRO A 62 -8.56 -1.41 18.10
C PRO A 62 -8.26 0.07 17.81
N ILE A 63 -7.40 0.38 16.85
CA ILE A 63 -7.00 1.76 16.53
C ILE A 63 -8.10 2.48 15.74
N GLY A 64 -8.62 1.85 14.70
CA GLY A 64 -9.72 2.34 13.91
C GLY A 64 -11.00 1.53 14.14
N ASP A 65 -12.02 1.82 13.33
CA ASP A 65 -13.34 1.20 13.46
C ASP A 65 -13.41 -0.18 12.81
N GLY A 66 -12.45 -0.54 11.95
CA GLY A 66 -12.43 -1.82 11.24
C GLY A 66 -13.64 -2.06 10.35
N GLN A 67 -14.24 -0.99 9.82
CA GLN A 67 -15.41 -1.13 8.94
C GLN A 67 -15.03 -1.90 7.67
N PRO A 68 -15.89 -2.78 7.18
CA PRO A 68 -15.63 -3.50 5.95
C PRO A 68 -15.62 -2.55 4.75
N VAL A 69 -14.66 -2.75 3.83
CA VAL A 69 -14.65 -2.04 2.54
C VAL A 69 -15.92 -2.41 1.76
N PRO A 70 -16.71 -1.43 1.28
CA PRO A 70 -18.05 -1.68 0.73
C PRO A 70 -18.10 -2.58 -0.51
N GLY A 71 -17.01 -2.64 -1.27
CA GLY A 71 -16.98 -3.43 -2.50
C GLY A 71 -15.63 -3.41 -3.22
N PRO A 72 -15.58 -3.91 -4.46
CA PRO A 72 -14.37 -3.92 -5.27
C PRO A 72 -13.82 -2.51 -5.49
N LEU A 73 -12.51 -2.37 -5.47
CA LEU A 73 -11.82 -1.15 -5.85
C LEU A 73 -11.61 -1.08 -7.36
N LYS A 74 -11.13 0.06 -7.84
CA LYS A 74 -10.74 0.23 -9.23
C LYS A 74 -9.55 -0.68 -9.58
N PRO A 75 -9.39 -1.08 -10.86
CA PRO A 75 -8.27 -1.93 -11.27
C PRO A 75 -6.93 -1.32 -10.84
N HIS A 76 -6.07 -2.17 -10.26
CA HIS A 76 -4.73 -1.78 -9.82
C HIS A 76 -3.70 -2.78 -10.33
N ILE A 77 -2.70 -2.29 -11.06
CA ILE A 77 -1.51 -3.04 -11.47
C ILE A 77 -0.36 -2.64 -10.57
N ALA A 78 0.23 -3.60 -9.87
CA ALA A 78 1.36 -3.36 -8.98
C ALA A 78 2.64 -3.97 -9.55
N GLY A 79 3.67 -3.13 -9.76
CA GLY A 79 5.03 -3.52 -10.14
C GLY A 79 5.98 -3.32 -8.97
N PRO A 80 6.37 -4.39 -8.24
CA PRO A 80 7.30 -4.25 -7.12
C PRO A 80 8.72 -3.98 -7.62
N THR A 81 9.43 -3.06 -6.95
CA THR A 81 10.86 -2.82 -7.15
C THR A 81 11.70 -3.32 -5.98
N THR A 82 11.08 -4.00 -5.01
CA THR A 82 11.70 -4.71 -3.90
C THR A 82 11.19 -6.14 -3.84
N SER A 83 11.97 -7.06 -3.30
CA SER A 83 11.61 -8.48 -3.17
C SER A 83 11.54 -8.86 -1.68
N GLY A 84 10.52 -8.41 -0.98
CA GLY A 84 10.37 -8.63 0.47
C GLY A 84 8.93 -8.65 0.90
N THR A 85 8.27 -7.51 0.88
CA THR A 85 6.96 -7.27 1.51
C THR A 85 5.80 -8.07 0.93
N GLY A 86 5.85 -8.45 -0.36
CA GLY A 86 4.72 -9.10 -1.03
C GLY A 86 3.47 -8.23 -1.17
N SER A 87 3.59 -6.90 -1.03
CA SER A 87 2.43 -5.99 -1.11
C SER A 87 1.68 -6.08 -2.44
N GLU A 88 2.35 -6.50 -3.52
CA GLU A 88 1.75 -6.70 -4.83
C GLU A 88 0.73 -7.84 -4.88
N CYS A 89 0.74 -8.74 -3.89
CA CYS A 89 -0.17 -9.88 -3.82
C CYS A 89 -1.00 -9.93 -2.53
N THR A 90 -0.90 -8.93 -1.66
CA THR A 90 -1.65 -8.86 -0.39
C THR A 90 -2.73 -7.79 -0.43
N GLY A 91 -3.76 -7.97 0.38
CA GLY A 91 -4.84 -7.00 0.57
C GLY A 91 -4.61 -6.15 1.82
N ILE A 92 -3.41 -5.57 1.96
CA ILE A 92 -2.99 -4.85 3.15
C ILE A 92 -2.39 -3.52 2.72
N ALA A 93 -2.59 -2.47 3.50
CA ALA A 93 -1.90 -1.20 3.40
C ALA A 93 -1.45 -0.77 4.80
N ILE A 94 -0.14 -0.68 5.01
CA ILE A 94 0.49 -0.37 6.31
C ILE A 94 0.92 1.08 6.34
N PHE A 95 0.71 1.75 7.47
CA PHE A 95 1.10 3.14 7.69
C PHE A 95 1.40 3.44 9.15
N ASP A 96 2.09 4.55 9.38
CA ASP A 96 2.31 5.12 10.70
C ASP A 96 1.20 6.13 11.02
N LEU A 97 0.45 5.88 12.10
CA LEU A 97 -0.48 6.84 12.67
C LEU A 97 0.29 7.79 13.59
N LEU A 98 0.60 8.98 13.06
CA LEU A 98 1.53 9.92 13.71
C LEU A 98 1.03 10.40 15.06
N SER A 99 -0.27 10.65 15.21
CA SER A 99 -0.89 11.12 16.45
C SER A 99 -0.74 10.14 17.61
N MET A 100 -0.70 8.84 17.33
CA MET A 100 -0.58 7.78 18.34
C MET A 100 0.80 7.14 18.39
N LYS A 101 1.71 7.53 17.49
CA LYS A 101 3.04 6.90 17.30
C LYS A 101 2.92 5.37 17.17
N ALA A 102 1.93 4.93 16.43
CA ALA A 102 1.60 3.52 16.26
C ALA A 102 1.66 3.14 14.77
N LYS A 103 2.23 1.99 14.47
CA LYS A 103 2.14 1.37 13.15
C LYS A 103 0.89 0.51 13.10
N THR A 104 0.05 0.73 12.11
CA THR A 104 -1.20 0.01 11.89
C THR A 104 -1.48 -0.15 10.40
N GLY A 105 -2.63 -0.64 10.05
CA GLY A 105 -2.97 -0.84 8.65
C GLY A 105 -4.47 -1.02 8.40
N ILE A 106 -4.76 -1.13 7.13
CA ILE A 106 -6.07 -1.47 6.61
C ILE A 106 -5.95 -2.85 5.98
N VAL A 107 -6.82 -3.77 6.35
CA VAL A 107 -6.85 -5.14 5.80
C VAL A 107 -8.19 -5.37 5.13
N SER A 108 -8.15 -5.63 3.83
CA SER A 108 -9.33 -6.03 3.06
C SER A 108 -8.90 -6.78 1.80
N ARG A 109 -9.58 -7.87 1.49
CA ARG A 109 -9.36 -8.57 0.20
C ARG A 109 -9.53 -7.65 -1.03
N HIS A 110 -10.28 -6.57 -0.89
CA HIS A 110 -10.54 -5.62 -1.97
C HIS A 110 -9.34 -4.68 -2.25
N LEU A 111 -8.38 -4.55 -1.31
CA LEU A 111 -7.15 -3.78 -1.52
C LEU A 111 -6.15 -4.55 -2.40
N ARG A 112 -6.27 -5.87 -2.49
CA ARG A 112 -5.34 -6.67 -3.26
C ARG A 112 -5.29 -6.19 -4.72
N PRO A 113 -4.08 -5.88 -5.25
CA PRO A 113 -3.93 -5.49 -6.64
C PRO A 113 -4.56 -6.50 -7.60
N THR A 114 -5.16 -6.01 -8.67
CA THR A 114 -5.78 -6.84 -9.70
C THR A 114 -4.76 -7.68 -10.45
N LEU A 115 -3.55 -7.12 -10.64
CA LEU A 115 -2.44 -7.76 -11.31
C LEU A 115 -1.13 -7.37 -10.62
N ALA A 116 -0.30 -8.36 -10.32
CA ALA A 116 1.10 -8.18 -9.94
C ALA A 116 1.98 -8.41 -11.16
N LEU A 117 2.77 -7.40 -11.53
CA LEU A 117 3.75 -7.49 -12.61
C LEU A 117 5.16 -7.55 -11.99
N VAL A 118 5.66 -8.77 -11.80
CA VAL A 118 6.97 -9.01 -11.16
C VAL A 118 8.03 -9.14 -12.24
N ASP A 119 8.85 -8.08 -12.37
CA ASP A 119 9.98 -8.03 -13.29
C ASP A 119 11.28 -7.96 -12.47
N PRO A 120 12.17 -8.96 -12.55
CA PRO A 120 13.42 -8.96 -11.80
C PRO A 120 14.36 -7.80 -12.17
N ASP A 121 14.25 -7.25 -13.35
CA ASP A 121 15.06 -6.10 -13.77
C ASP A 121 14.73 -4.85 -12.93
N CYS A 122 13.51 -4.74 -12.44
CA CYS A 122 13.09 -3.66 -11.52
C CYS A 122 13.82 -3.69 -10.17
N THR A 123 14.43 -4.83 -9.80
CA THR A 123 15.18 -4.98 -8.53
C THR A 123 16.70 -4.94 -8.74
N ALA A 124 17.19 -4.94 -9.98
CA ALA A 124 18.61 -5.08 -10.30
C ALA A 124 19.50 -3.96 -9.71
N THR A 125 18.94 -2.77 -9.49
CA THR A 125 19.68 -1.62 -8.97
C THR A 125 19.48 -1.36 -7.47
N LEU A 126 18.82 -2.28 -6.75
CA LEU A 126 18.60 -2.12 -5.31
C LEU A 126 19.91 -2.01 -4.55
N PRO A 127 20.03 -1.07 -3.61
CA PRO A 127 21.17 -1.00 -2.68
C PRO A 127 21.29 -2.29 -1.85
N LYS A 128 22.53 -2.73 -1.60
CA LYS A 128 22.81 -4.00 -0.89
C LYS A 128 22.13 -4.11 0.48
N ASN A 129 22.05 -3.00 1.22
CA ASN A 129 21.38 -2.95 2.52
C ASN A 129 19.86 -3.16 2.38
N VAL A 130 19.24 -2.66 1.31
CA VAL A 130 17.82 -2.88 1.02
C VAL A 130 17.59 -4.34 0.62
N VAL A 131 18.44 -4.92 -0.21
CA VAL A 131 18.37 -6.35 -0.57
C VAL A 131 18.46 -7.23 0.67
N ALA A 132 19.39 -6.92 1.59
CA ALA A 132 19.54 -7.67 2.84
C ALA A 132 18.28 -7.56 3.72
N ALA A 133 17.73 -6.35 3.90
CA ALA A 133 16.51 -6.13 4.67
C ALA A 133 15.32 -6.88 4.06
N CYS A 134 15.14 -6.81 2.75
CA CYS A 134 14.10 -7.57 2.03
C CYS A 134 14.26 -9.09 2.19
N GLY A 135 15.50 -9.59 2.16
CA GLY A 135 15.78 -11.01 2.36
C GLY A 135 15.41 -11.50 3.77
N PHE A 136 15.67 -10.71 4.80
CA PHE A 136 15.21 -11.00 6.16
C PHE A 136 13.69 -10.92 6.31
N ASP A 137 13.05 -10.00 5.63
CA ASP A 137 11.59 -9.86 5.60
C ASP A 137 10.94 -11.12 5.00
N VAL A 138 11.43 -11.59 3.85
CA VAL A 138 10.98 -12.86 3.24
C VAL A 138 11.19 -14.03 4.19
N LEU A 139 12.34 -14.10 4.85
CA LEU A 139 12.64 -15.18 5.80
C LEU A 139 11.67 -15.16 6.99
N SER A 140 11.38 -13.99 7.55
CA SER A 140 10.40 -13.81 8.63
C SER A 140 9.02 -14.30 8.22
N HIS A 141 8.54 -13.85 7.07
CA HIS A 141 7.24 -14.29 6.54
C HIS A 141 7.17 -15.81 6.34
N ALA A 142 8.25 -16.42 5.81
CA ALA A 142 8.30 -17.86 5.59
C ALA A 142 8.35 -18.68 6.88
N LEU A 143 8.89 -18.13 7.96
CA LEU A 143 8.96 -18.80 9.27
C LEU A 143 7.68 -18.62 10.09
N GLU A 144 6.93 -17.54 9.86
CA GLU A 144 5.71 -17.21 10.60
C GLU A 144 4.42 -17.72 9.93
N SER A 145 4.50 -18.20 8.70
CA SER A 145 3.40 -18.82 7.96
C SER A 145 3.33 -20.35 8.17
#